data_554bbfda8d89c7dccd032a173b383959
#
_entry.id   554bbfda8d89c7dccd032a173b383959
#
_cell.length_a   1.000
_cell.length_b   1.000
_cell.length_c   1.000
_cell.angle_alpha   90.00
_cell.angle_beta   90.00
_cell.angle_gamma   90.00
#
_symmetry.space_group_name_H-M   'P 1'
#
loop_
_entity.id
_entity.type
_entity.pdbx_description
1 polymer ?
#
loop_
_entity_poly.entity_id
_entity_poly.type
_entity_poly.pdbx_seq_one_letter_code
_entity_poly.pdbx_strand_id
1 'polypeptide(L)'
;SNNKTIVNFLKENGLEENEITVNAPEIIDMNADRYSSNQSNYRYNVTQVITVASSKVDLVRHLINEQSELLKQGIAITSGDYMYRVQYEYTDLNSIKPQMIEEATKNARAAALKFASDSDSKLGKIKRASQGQFSITNRDEYTPYIKKVRVVTTIDYFLIN
;
A
#
# COMPACT_ATOMS: atom_id res chain seq x y z
N SER A 1 -20.21 -3.51 24.49
CA SER A 1 -20.09 -4.24 23.23
C SER A 1 -18.63 -4.22 22.76
N ASN A 2 -18.18 -5.32 22.20
CA ASN A 2 -16.77 -5.49 21.77
C ASN A 2 -16.33 -4.41 20.77
N ASN A 3 -17.23 -3.98 19.89
CA ASN A 3 -16.93 -2.92 18.91
C ASN A 3 -16.55 -1.61 19.58
N LYS A 4 -17.29 -1.23 20.61
CA LYS A 4 -17.01 0.00 21.35
C LYS A 4 -15.66 -0.04 22.04
N THR A 5 -15.29 -1.19 22.58
CA THR A 5 -13.99 -1.39 23.22
C THR A 5 -12.85 -1.31 22.20
N ILE A 6 -13.02 -1.90 21.01
CA ILE A 6 -12.02 -1.85 19.93
C ILE A 6 -11.87 -0.40 19.44
N VAL A 7 -12.97 0.30 19.18
CA VAL A 7 -12.94 1.69 18.72
C VAL A 7 -12.27 2.59 19.76
N ASN A 8 -12.58 2.41 21.04
CA ASN A 8 -11.94 3.19 22.10
C ASN A 8 -10.43 2.89 22.17
N PHE A 9 -10.03 1.63 22.08
CA PHE A 9 -8.62 1.24 22.03
C PHE A 9 -7.88 1.94 20.89
N LEU A 10 -8.46 1.97 19.70
CA LEU A 10 -7.87 2.64 18.55
C LEU A 10 -7.74 4.15 18.75
N LYS A 11 -8.78 4.78 19.30
CA LYS A 11 -8.77 6.22 19.59
C LYS A 11 -7.76 6.58 20.68
N GLU A 12 -7.69 5.83 21.75
CA GLU A 12 -6.73 6.04 22.84
C GLU A 12 -5.28 5.91 22.37
N ASN A 13 -5.05 5.12 21.35
CA ASN A 13 -3.73 4.92 20.75
C ASN A 13 -3.41 5.88 19.59
N GLY A 14 -4.23 6.88 19.34
CA GLY A 14 -3.89 7.98 18.45
C GLY A 14 -4.60 8.01 17.10
N LEU A 15 -5.55 7.12 16.85
CA LEU A 15 -6.38 7.18 15.65
C LEU A 15 -7.59 8.10 15.87
N GLU A 16 -7.95 8.84 14.84
CA GLU A 16 -9.12 9.72 14.84
C GLU A 16 -10.37 8.97 14.37
N GLU A 17 -11.53 9.52 14.73
CA GLU A 17 -12.81 8.90 14.39
C GLU A 17 -13.02 8.73 12.88
N ASN A 18 -12.57 9.71 12.08
CA ASN A 18 -12.66 9.65 10.61
C ASN A 18 -11.73 8.58 9.98
N GLU A 19 -10.79 8.05 10.73
CA GLU A 19 -9.89 6.98 10.28
C GLU A 19 -10.47 5.59 10.57
N ILE A 20 -11.56 5.50 11.33
CA ILE A 20 -12.15 4.25 11.80
C ILE A 20 -13.56 4.10 11.24
N THR A 21 -13.84 2.97 10.62
CA THR A 21 -15.17 2.63 10.12
C THR A 21 -15.65 1.31 10.71
N VAL A 22 -16.79 1.33 11.37
CA VAL A 22 -17.46 0.12 11.83
C VAL A 22 -18.43 -0.32 10.73
N ASN A 23 -18.12 -1.44 10.08
CA ASN A 23 -18.93 -1.96 9.00
C ASN A 23 -20.15 -2.72 9.55
N ALA A 24 -21.16 -2.91 8.71
CA ALA A 24 -22.31 -3.73 9.07
C ALA A 24 -21.89 -5.17 9.39
N PRO A 25 -22.47 -5.80 10.42
CA PRO A 25 -22.13 -7.17 10.75
C PRO A 25 -22.59 -8.15 9.65
N GLU A 26 -21.77 -9.15 9.39
CA GLU A 26 -22.13 -10.29 8.56
C GLU A 26 -22.63 -11.42 9.45
N ILE A 27 -23.79 -11.94 9.15
CA ILE A 27 -24.44 -13.01 9.91
C ILE A 27 -24.55 -14.23 8.99
N ILE A 28 -23.95 -15.34 9.42
CA ILE A 28 -24.02 -16.61 8.70
C ILE A 28 -24.84 -17.59 9.53
N ASP A 29 -25.89 -18.16 8.93
CA ASP A 29 -26.65 -19.24 9.52
C ASP A 29 -25.92 -20.57 9.28
N MET A 30 -25.33 -21.11 10.35
CA MET A 30 -24.56 -22.35 10.30
C MET A 30 -25.40 -23.58 9.99
N ASN A 31 -26.73 -23.50 10.15
CA ASN A 31 -27.66 -24.59 9.85
C ASN A 31 -28.22 -24.52 8.41
N ALA A 32 -27.87 -23.50 7.63
CA ALA A 32 -28.35 -23.37 6.25
C ALA A 32 -27.68 -24.37 5.28
N ASP A 33 -26.53 -24.93 5.64
CA ASP A 33 -25.84 -25.94 4.86
C ASP A 33 -26.41 -27.34 5.16
N ARG A 34 -27.25 -27.82 4.29
CA ARG A 34 -27.91 -29.15 4.41
C ARG A 34 -26.93 -30.32 4.25
N TYR A 35 -25.74 -30.10 3.80
CA TYR A 35 -24.73 -31.13 3.52
C TYR A 35 -23.65 -31.25 4.61
N SER A 36 -23.66 -30.36 5.59
CA SER A 36 -22.76 -30.42 6.72
C SER A 36 -23.27 -31.42 7.77
N SER A 37 -22.51 -32.48 8.00
CA SER A 37 -22.81 -33.47 9.06
C SER A 37 -22.47 -32.96 10.46
N ASN A 38 -21.79 -31.84 10.59
CA ASN A 38 -21.44 -31.22 11.87
C ASN A 38 -22.46 -30.15 12.22
N GLN A 39 -23.40 -30.49 13.08
CA GLN A 39 -24.23 -29.50 13.73
C GLN A 39 -23.35 -28.68 14.68
N SER A 40 -23.14 -27.41 14.35
CA SER A 40 -22.54 -26.47 15.28
C SER A 40 -23.48 -26.25 16.46
N ASN A 41 -22.93 -26.15 17.68
CA ASN A 41 -23.69 -25.80 18.88
C ASN A 41 -24.32 -24.39 18.81
N TYR A 42 -23.87 -23.58 17.84
CA TYR A 42 -24.37 -22.24 17.60
C TYR A 42 -24.96 -22.14 16.19
N ARG A 43 -26.16 -21.60 16.10
CA ARG A 43 -26.88 -21.46 14.81
C ARG A 43 -26.30 -20.35 13.96
N TYR A 44 -25.87 -19.25 14.55
CA TYR A 44 -25.38 -18.08 13.84
C TYR A 44 -23.92 -17.80 14.16
N ASN A 45 -23.18 -17.49 13.12
CA ASN A 45 -21.85 -16.89 13.23
C ASN A 45 -21.95 -15.43 12.81
N VAL A 46 -21.56 -14.53 13.71
CA VAL A 46 -21.57 -13.08 13.47
C VAL A 46 -20.15 -12.58 13.36
N THR A 47 -19.80 -12.05 12.21
CA THR A 47 -18.51 -11.42 11.96
C THR A 47 -18.69 -9.91 11.82
N GLN A 48 -17.92 -9.16 12.58
CA GLN A 48 -17.90 -7.71 12.51
C GLN A 48 -16.52 -7.26 12.04
N VAL A 49 -16.49 -6.42 11.01
CA VAL A 49 -15.26 -5.85 10.48
C VAL A 49 -15.18 -4.38 10.88
N ILE A 50 -14.06 -4.01 11.48
CA ILE A 50 -13.69 -2.62 11.74
C ILE A 50 -12.53 -2.29 10.84
N THR A 51 -12.73 -1.29 9.97
CA THR A 51 -11.73 -0.85 8.99
C THR A 51 -11.02 0.39 9.51
N VAL A 52 -9.71 0.38 9.43
CA VAL A 52 -8.86 1.54 9.69
C VAL A 52 -8.23 1.98 8.38
N ALA A 53 -8.44 3.23 8.01
CA ALA A 53 -7.78 3.86 6.86
C ALA A 53 -7.08 5.13 7.35
N SER A 54 -5.76 5.13 7.36
CA SER A 54 -4.95 6.19 7.95
C SER A 54 -3.66 6.42 7.17
N SER A 55 -3.18 7.66 7.17
CA SER A 55 -1.85 7.99 6.68
C SER A 55 -0.74 7.74 7.71
N LYS A 56 -1.11 7.44 8.96
CA LYS A 56 -0.19 7.16 10.07
C LYS A 56 0.31 5.72 10.00
N VAL A 57 1.13 5.41 9.02
CA VAL A 57 1.56 4.04 8.68
C VAL A 57 2.25 3.34 9.86
N ASP A 58 3.20 4.01 10.50
CA ASP A 58 3.94 3.42 11.61
C ASP A 58 3.05 3.16 12.83
N LEU A 59 2.10 4.06 13.10
CA LEU A 59 1.12 3.89 14.17
C LEU A 59 0.24 2.68 13.90
N VAL A 60 -0.32 2.55 12.69
CA VAL A 60 -1.18 1.42 12.32
C VAL A 60 -0.41 0.11 12.41
N ARG A 61 0.83 0.07 11.93
CA ARG A 61 1.70 -1.12 12.05
C ARG A 61 1.95 -1.50 13.49
N HIS A 62 2.21 -0.52 14.34
CA HIS A 62 2.36 -0.75 15.78
C HIS A 62 1.09 -1.34 16.41
N LEU A 63 -0.07 -0.78 16.09
CA LEU A 63 -1.36 -1.25 16.61
C LEU A 63 -1.69 -2.68 16.15
N ILE A 64 -1.31 -3.07 14.95
CA ILE A 64 -1.44 -4.45 14.47
C ILE A 64 -0.66 -5.41 15.39
N ASN A 65 0.51 -5.02 15.85
CA ASN A 65 1.33 -5.82 16.75
C ASN A 65 0.79 -5.82 18.19
N GLU A 66 -0.01 -4.83 18.59
CA GLU A 66 -0.59 -4.68 19.92
C GLU A 66 -1.96 -5.36 20.08
N GLN A 67 -2.38 -6.18 19.13
CA GLN A 67 -3.67 -6.91 19.20
C GLN A 67 -3.79 -7.81 20.44
N SER A 68 -2.67 -8.24 21.00
CA SER A 68 -2.64 -9.02 22.24
C SER A 68 -3.25 -8.29 23.44
N GLU A 69 -3.22 -6.96 23.46
CA GLU A 69 -3.85 -6.17 24.53
C GLU A 69 -5.38 -6.31 24.49
N LEU A 70 -5.97 -6.37 23.30
CA LEU A 70 -7.41 -6.62 23.15
C LEU A 70 -7.78 -8.05 23.56
N LEU A 71 -6.93 -9.03 23.29
CA LEU A 71 -7.13 -10.40 23.72
C LEU A 71 -7.16 -10.51 25.24
N LYS A 72 -6.33 -9.76 25.96
CA LYS A 72 -6.35 -9.69 27.44
C LYS A 72 -7.69 -9.15 27.96
N GLN A 73 -8.39 -8.35 27.17
CA GLN A 73 -9.73 -7.85 27.50
C GLN A 73 -10.84 -8.80 27.02
N GLY A 74 -10.50 -10.01 26.60
CA GLY A 74 -11.45 -11.01 26.14
C GLY A 74 -11.96 -10.82 24.71
N ILE A 75 -11.30 -9.97 23.93
CA ILE A 75 -11.67 -9.69 22.53
C ILE A 75 -10.71 -10.42 21.60
N ALA A 76 -11.22 -11.42 20.90
CA ALA A 76 -10.47 -12.11 19.86
C ALA A 76 -10.59 -11.37 18.53
N ILE A 77 -9.45 -10.99 17.97
CA ILE A 77 -9.37 -10.37 16.64
C ILE A 77 -8.67 -11.36 15.73
N THR A 78 -9.26 -11.59 14.56
CA THR A 78 -8.62 -12.30 13.47
C THR A 78 -8.16 -11.26 12.45
N SER A 79 -6.87 -11.22 12.17
CA SER A 79 -6.31 -10.43 11.07
C SER A 79 -5.69 -11.37 10.05
N GLY A 80 -5.78 -11.01 8.79
CA GLY A 80 -5.06 -11.72 7.73
C GLY A 80 -5.88 -12.74 6.95
N ASP A 81 -7.18 -12.70 7.04
CA ASP A 81 -7.99 -13.40 6.06
C ASP A 81 -7.77 -12.77 4.67
N TYR A 82 -7.85 -13.61 3.62
CA TYR A 82 -7.59 -13.18 2.24
C TYR A 82 -8.41 -11.95 1.84
N MET A 83 -9.62 -11.82 2.36
CA MET A 83 -10.53 -10.71 2.06
C MET A 83 -10.21 -9.41 2.84
N TYR A 84 -9.44 -9.48 3.93
CA TYR A 84 -9.21 -8.35 4.85
C TYR A 84 -7.73 -8.07 5.05
N ARG A 85 -6.96 -8.11 3.96
CA ARG A 85 -5.52 -7.83 4.00
C ARG A 85 -5.23 -6.37 4.29
N VAL A 86 -4.17 -6.15 5.03
CA VAL A 86 -3.59 -4.81 5.15
C VAL A 86 -3.04 -4.38 3.80
N GLN A 87 -3.48 -3.21 3.34
CA GLN A 87 -3.04 -2.62 2.08
C GLN A 87 -2.30 -1.32 2.37
N TYR A 88 -1.21 -1.10 1.66
CA TYR A 88 -0.45 0.13 1.72
C TYR A 88 -0.42 0.78 0.34
N GLU A 89 -0.78 2.06 0.28
CA GLU A 89 -0.82 2.83 -0.96
C GLU A 89 0.06 4.06 -0.84
N TYR A 90 0.77 4.40 -1.90
CA TYR A 90 1.47 5.66 -2.00
C TYR A 90 0.55 6.69 -2.65
N THR A 91 0.13 7.68 -1.87
CA THR A 91 -0.91 8.65 -2.29
C THR A 91 -0.34 9.99 -2.76
N ASP A 92 0.96 10.22 -2.65
CA ASP A 92 1.61 11.51 -2.94
C ASP A 92 2.53 11.46 -4.17
N LEU A 93 2.17 10.65 -5.16
CA LEU A 93 2.97 10.50 -6.37
C LEU A 93 3.19 11.83 -7.11
N ASN A 94 2.17 12.67 -7.16
CA ASN A 94 2.24 13.92 -7.91
C ASN A 94 3.29 14.91 -7.36
N SER A 95 3.58 14.87 -6.07
CA SER A 95 4.59 15.75 -5.47
C SER A 95 6.01 15.38 -5.85
N ILE A 96 6.29 14.10 -6.12
CA ILE A 96 7.63 13.61 -6.45
C ILE A 96 7.89 13.51 -7.96
N LYS A 97 6.85 13.55 -8.79
CA LYS A 97 6.99 13.44 -10.25
C LYS A 97 7.99 14.43 -10.86
N PRO A 98 7.93 15.73 -10.55
CA PRO A 98 8.86 16.68 -11.14
C PRO A 98 10.33 16.36 -10.86
N GLN A 99 10.65 16.00 -9.63
CA GLN A 99 12.00 15.62 -9.24
C GLN A 99 12.47 14.35 -9.94
N MET A 100 11.59 13.34 -10.02
CA MET A 100 11.92 12.09 -10.69
C MET A 100 12.15 12.29 -12.19
N ILE A 101 11.36 13.13 -12.86
CA ILE A 101 11.54 13.47 -14.26
C ILE A 101 12.88 14.19 -14.47
N GLU A 102 13.22 15.13 -13.59
CA GLU A 102 14.50 15.83 -13.62
C GLU A 102 15.68 14.86 -13.51
N GLU A 103 15.65 13.96 -12.54
CA GLU A 103 16.70 12.94 -12.38
C GLU A 103 16.80 12.03 -13.61
N ALA A 104 15.67 11.54 -14.11
CA ALA A 104 15.64 10.68 -15.28
C ALA A 104 16.22 11.38 -16.51
N THR A 105 15.92 12.66 -16.70
CA THR A 105 16.44 13.48 -17.80
C THR A 105 17.95 13.69 -17.66
N LYS A 106 18.42 14.00 -16.47
CA LYS A 106 19.86 14.14 -16.19
C LYS A 106 20.63 12.83 -16.44
N ASN A 107 20.07 11.71 -16.00
CA ASN A 107 20.66 10.39 -16.20
C ASN A 107 20.72 10.02 -17.70
N ALA A 108 19.66 10.30 -18.45
CA ALA A 108 19.63 10.07 -19.89
C ALA A 108 20.69 10.92 -20.61
N ARG A 109 20.82 12.19 -20.23
CA ARG A 109 21.86 13.08 -20.81
C ARG A 109 23.27 12.60 -20.48
N ALA A 110 23.53 12.18 -19.23
CA ALA A 110 24.83 11.66 -18.83
C ALA A 110 25.21 10.43 -19.63
N ALA A 111 24.26 9.50 -19.84
CA ALA A 111 24.49 8.33 -20.68
C ALA A 111 24.75 8.71 -22.14
N ALA A 112 23.99 9.65 -22.70
CA ALA A 112 24.16 10.13 -24.07
C ALA A 112 25.52 10.81 -24.27
N LEU A 113 25.97 11.61 -23.31
CA LEU A 113 27.31 12.21 -23.33
C LEU A 113 28.43 11.16 -23.34
N LYS A 114 28.26 10.09 -22.57
CA LYS A 114 29.20 8.98 -22.55
C LYS A 114 29.27 8.27 -23.91
N PHE A 115 28.15 7.97 -24.52
CA PHE A 115 28.09 7.38 -25.85
C PHE A 115 28.72 8.29 -26.92
N ALA A 116 28.44 9.57 -26.88
CA ALA A 116 29.04 10.53 -27.80
C ALA A 116 30.56 10.57 -27.65
N SER A 117 31.06 10.67 -26.43
CA SER A 117 32.49 10.65 -26.14
C SER A 117 33.18 9.39 -26.62
N ASP A 118 32.59 8.21 -26.32
CA ASP A 118 33.16 6.91 -26.73
C ASP A 118 33.18 6.69 -28.25
N SER A 119 32.33 7.38 -28.99
CA SER A 119 32.27 7.33 -30.47
C SER A 119 32.96 8.51 -31.16
N ASP A 120 33.75 9.30 -30.43
CA ASP A 120 34.42 10.51 -30.95
C ASP A 120 33.45 11.52 -31.59
N SER A 121 32.23 11.57 -31.07
CA SER A 121 31.19 12.50 -31.53
C SER A 121 30.87 13.50 -30.42
N LYS A 122 30.14 14.54 -30.77
CA LYS A 122 29.59 15.51 -29.80
C LYS A 122 28.08 15.33 -29.70
N LEU A 123 27.57 15.51 -28.47
CA LEU A 123 26.14 15.47 -28.24
C LEU A 123 25.48 16.74 -28.77
N GLY A 124 24.50 16.57 -29.62
CA GLY A 124 23.66 17.66 -30.16
C GLY A 124 22.40 17.86 -29.32
N LYS A 125 21.42 18.48 -29.95
CA LYS A 125 20.12 18.77 -29.35
C LYS A 125 19.28 17.51 -29.24
N ILE A 126 18.26 17.55 -28.38
CA ILE A 126 17.22 16.54 -28.30
C ILE A 126 16.47 16.45 -29.62
N LYS A 127 16.39 15.26 -30.19
CA LYS A 127 15.57 14.95 -31.36
C LYS A 127 14.15 14.61 -30.96
N ARG A 128 14.01 13.77 -29.91
CA ARG A 128 12.73 13.32 -29.39
C ARG A 128 12.90 12.95 -27.93
N ALA A 129 11.87 13.22 -27.15
CA ALA A 129 11.80 12.78 -25.76
C ALA A 129 10.42 12.16 -25.52
N SER A 130 10.39 11.06 -24.79
CA SER A 130 9.17 10.45 -24.33
C SER A 130 9.32 9.97 -22.90
N GLN A 131 8.24 10.09 -22.14
CA GLN A 131 8.19 9.66 -20.75
C GLN A 131 7.24 8.49 -20.65
N GLY A 132 7.72 7.39 -20.04
CA GLY A 132 6.90 6.26 -19.68
C GLY A 132 6.01 6.55 -18.49
N GLN A 133 5.13 5.63 -18.20
CA GLN A 133 4.28 5.69 -17.03
C GLN A 133 5.10 5.47 -15.75
N PHE A 134 4.67 6.12 -14.67
CA PHE A 134 5.17 5.82 -13.35
C PHE A 134 4.59 4.49 -12.88
N SER A 135 5.44 3.65 -12.34
CA SER A 135 5.04 2.41 -11.70
C SER A 135 5.37 2.45 -10.23
N ILE A 136 4.46 1.93 -9.41
CA ILE A 136 4.62 1.81 -7.97
C ILE A 136 4.51 0.34 -7.62
N THR A 137 5.53 -0.19 -6.97
CA THR A 137 5.59 -1.57 -6.51
C THR A 137 6.06 -1.59 -5.06
N ASN A 138 5.87 -2.73 -4.39
CA ASN A 138 6.48 -2.91 -3.09
C ASN A 138 8.00 -3.05 -3.24
N ARG A 139 8.76 -2.52 -2.28
CA ARG A 139 10.21 -2.70 -2.26
C ARG A 139 10.58 -4.17 -2.27
N ASP A 140 9.91 -4.95 -1.43
CA ASP A 140 10.02 -6.39 -1.35
C ASP A 140 8.74 -6.99 -0.73
N GLU A 141 8.65 -8.32 -0.71
CA GLU A 141 7.47 -9.03 -0.21
C GLU A 141 7.22 -8.81 1.29
N TYR A 142 8.29 -8.62 2.06
CA TYR A 142 8.20 -8.50 3.52
C TYR A 142 8.02 -7.06 4.01
N THR A 143 8.17 -6.08 3.13
CA THR A 143 8.03 -4.65 3.46
C THR A 143 7.03 -3.96 2.52
N PRO A 144 5.75 -4.40 2.49
CA PRO A 144 4.74 -3.82 1.59
C PRO A 144 4.39 -2.36 1.94
N TYR A 145 4.78 -1.88 3.12
CA TYR A 145 4.66 -0.50 3.55
C TYR A 145 5.74 0.43 3.00
N ILE A 146 6.74 -0.13 2.30
CA ILE A 146 7.77 0.63 1.59
C ILE A 146 7.55 0.44 0.10
N LYS A 147 7.39 1.55 -0.61
CA LYS A 147 7.11 1.54 -2.04
C LYS A 147 8.36 1.91 -2.84
N LYS A 148 8.49 1.28 -3.99
CA LYS A 148 9.47 1.60 -5.01
C LYS A 148 8.75 2.27 -6.17
N VAL A 149 9.09 3.51 -6.45
CA VAL A 149 8.54 4.27 -7.57
C VAL A 149 9.56 4.30 -8.69
N ARG A 150 9.13 3.99 -9.89
CA ARG A 150 9.98 3.94 -11.08
C ARG A 150 9.35 4.70 -12.23
N VAL A 151 10.18 5.43 -12.97
CA VAL A 151 9.83 6.04 -14.26
C VAL A 151 10.95 5.77 -15.24
N VAL A 152 10.60 5.59 -16.50
CA VAL A 152 11.56 5.47 -17.60
C VAL A 152 11.35 6.65 -18.55
N THR A 153 12.42 7.39 -18.79
CA THR A 153 12.45 8.46 -19.77
C THR A 153 13.37 8.04 -20.92
N THR A 154 12.87 8.13 -22.15
CA THR A 154 13.65 7.84 -23.36
C THR A 154 13.89 9.12 -24.10
N ILE A 155 15.14 9.43 -24.41
CA ILE A 155 15.52 10.65 -25.13
C ILE A 155 16.46 10.28 -26.26
N ASP A 156 16.09 10.68 -27.46
CA ASP A 156 16.93 10.60 -28.64
C ASP A 156 17.63 11.94 -28.84
N TYR A 157 18.94 11.90 -29.01
CA TYR A 157 19.76 13.07 -29.26
C TYR A 157 20.34 13.01 -30.67
N PHE A 158 20.60 14.16 -31.25
CA PHE A 158 21.46 14.27 -32.42
C PHE A 158 22.93 14.12 -31.99
N LEU A 159 23.73 13.48 -32.84
CA LEU A 159 25.18 13.51 -32.74
C LEU A 159 25.75 14.48 -33.75
N ILE A 160 26.79 15.19 -33.37
CA ILE A 160 27.51 16.15 -34.17
C ILE A 160 28.94 15.63 -34.32
N ASN A 161 29.40 15.58 -35.58
CA ASN A 161 30.77 15.19 -35.88
C ASN A 161 31.77 16.31 -35.62
#